data_bd6d60c953d4c505a1dd44edd657cf1c
#
_entry.id   bd6d60c953d4c505a1dd44edd657cf1c
#
_cell.length_a   1.000
_cell.length_b   1.000
_cell.length_c   1.000
_cell.angle_alpha   90.00
_cell.angle_beta   90.00
_cell.angle_gamma   90.00
#
_symmetry.space_group_name_H-M   'P 1'
#
loop_
_entity.id
_entity.type
_entity.pdbx_description
1 polymer ?
#
loop_
_entity_poly.entity_id
_entity_poly.type
_entity_poly.pdbx_seq_one_letter_code
_entity_poly.pdbx_strand_id
1 'polypeptide(L)'
;MAEDTVMPPVHPGEILLEEFLTPLGVSQYRLAKAVDVPARRINEIVHGQRRITADTALRLSRYFGTSERFWVNLQARYDLETEKDRLGTELDGIRPLSEAS
;
A
#
# COMPACT_ATOMS: atom_id res chain seq x y z
N MET A 1 9.44 -1.49 -26.31
CA MET A 1 9.27 -1.45 -25.80
C MET A 1 8.72 -1.50 -25.07
N ALA A 2 8.69 -1.82 -24.78
CA ALA A 2 8.17 -2.18 -24.08
C ALA A 2 7.48 -1.66 -23.31
N GLU A 3 7.54 -1.13 -23.16
CA GLU A 3 6.92 -0.73 -22.62
C GLU A 3 5.82 -0.84 -22.41
N ASP A 4 5.59 -1.16 -22.66
CA ASP A 4 4.40 -1.45 -22.75
C ASP A 4 3.90 -2.21 -21.72
N THR A 5 4.51 -2.74 -20.92
CA THR A 5 3.93 -3.45 -19.87
C THR A 5 3.73 -2.54 -18.73
N VAL A 6 2.56 -2.02 -18.64
CA VAL A 6 2.18 -1.22 -17.51
C VAL A 6 1.69 -2.17 -16.45
N MET A 7 2.48 -2.38 -15.43
CA MET A 7 2.08 -3.21 -14.31
C MET A 7 1.00 -2.48 -13.51
N PRO A 8 -0.03 -3.18 -13.06
CA PRO A 8 -1.01 -2.55 -12.17
C PRO A 8 -0.34 -2.10 -10.87
N PRO A 9 -0.84 -1.07 -10.24
CA PRO A 9 -0.30 -0.67 -8.94
C PRO A 9 -0.36 -1.81 -7.93
N VAL A 10 0.67 -1.92 -7.11
CA VAL A 10 0.76 -2.99 -6.12
C VAL A 10 0.18 -2.52 -4.81
N HIS A 11 -0.89 -3.19 -4.36
CA HIS A 11 -1.50 -2.85 -3.08
C HIS A 11 -0.58 -3.28 -1.93
N PRO A 12 -0.46 -2.46 -0.87
CA PRO A 12 0.40 -2.83 0.27
C PRO A 12 0.06 -4.18 0.89
N GLY A 13 -1.19 -4.62 0.78
CA GLY A 13 -1.60 -5.92 1.29
C GLY A 13 -0.89 -7.06 0.60
N GLU A 14 -0.57 -6.90 -0.67
CA GLU A 14 0.17 -7.90 -1.43
C GLU A 14 1.59 -8.03 -0.89
N ILE A 15 2.21 -6.90 -0.57
CA ILE A 15 3.54 -6.89 0.03
C ILE A 15 3.49 -7.54 1.42
N LEU A 16 2.46 -7.20 2.20
CA LEU A 16 2.29 -7.81 3.52
C LEU A 16 2.22 -9.32 3.41
N LEU A 17 1.43 -9.81 2.49
CA LEU A 17 1.26 -11.26 2.32
C LEU A 17 2.53 -11.93 1.81
N GLU A 18 3.07 -11.43 0.69
CA GLU A 18 4.10 -12.14 -0.04
C GLU A 18 5.50 -11.93 0.50
N GLU A 19 5.75 -10.77 1.09
CA GLU A 19 7.08 -10.45 1.57
C GLU A 19 7.24 -10.68 3.08
N PHE A 20 6.15 -10.78 3.81
CA PHE A 20 6.21 -10.90 5.27
C PHE A 20 5.50 -12.16 5.77
N LEU A 21 4.19 -12.27 5.54
CA LEU A 21 3.44 -13.37 6.14
C LEU A 21 3.89 -14.72 5.63
N THR A 22 3.95 -14.86 4.31
CA THR A 22 4.29 -16.15 3.72
C THR A 22 5.74 -16.56 4.04
N PRO A 23 6.74 -15.71 3.80
CA PRO A 23 8.12 -16.10 4.10
C PRO A 23 8.37 -16.38 5.58
N LEU A 24 7.69 -15.64 6.46
CA LEU A 24 7.91 -15.80 7.91
C LEU A 24 7.02 -16.87 8.53
N GLY A 25 6.12 -17.46 7.75
CA GLY A 25 5.23 -18.48 8.26
C GLY A 25 4.23 -17.97 9.28
N VAL A 26 3.84 -16.69 9.14
CA VAL A 26 2.89 -16.06 10.06
C VAL A 26 1.53 -16.00 9.40
N SER A 27 0.51 -16.56 10.05
CA SER A 27 -0.84 -16.52 9.51
C SER A 27 -1.45 -15.13 9.72
N GLN A 28 -2.48 -14.82 8.95
CA GLN A 28 -3.21 -13.57 9.12
C GLN A 28 -3.81 -13.48 10.52
N TYR A 29 -4.34 -14.58 11.01
CA TYR A 29 -4.93 -14.60 12.34
C TYR A 29 -3.88 -14.32 13.42
N ARG A 30 -2.71 -14.96 13.30
CA ARG A 30 -1.62 -14.75 14.25
C ARG A 30 -1.16 -13.31 14.24
N LEU A 31 -1.04 -12.71 13.05
CA LEU A 31 -0.66 -11.31 12.95
C LEU A 31 -1.68 -10.42 13.64
N ALA A 32 -2.96 -10.64 13.33
CA ALA A 32 -4.03 -9.82 13.90
C ALA A 32 -3.99 -9.85 15.42
N LYS A 33 -3.79 -11.03 16.00
CA LYS A 33 -3.69 -11.16 17.45
C LYS A 33 -2.45 -10.44 17.97
N ALA A 34 -1.34 -10.59 17.29
CA ALA A 34 -0.08 -10.01 17.76
C ALA A 34 -0.11 -8.48 17.76
N VAL A 35 -0.78 -7.88 16.78
CA VAL A 35 -0.85 -6.41 16.68
C VAL A 35 -2.16 -5.84 17.25
N ASP A 36 -2.98 -6.72 17.81
CA ASP A 36 -4.21 -6.36 18.52
C ASP A 36 -5.20 -5.60 17.63
N VAL A 37 -5.53 -6.21 16.51
CA VAL A 37 -6.59 -5.70 15.63
C VAL A 37 -7.50 -6.87 15.26
N PRO A 38 -8.73 -6.59 14.82
CA PRO A 38 -9.60 -7.67 14.35
C PRO A 38 -8.98 -8.41 13.16
N ALA A 39 -9.15 -9.73 13.14
CA ALA A 39 -8.64 -10.53 12.02
C ALA A 39 -9.18 -10.03 10.69
N ARG A 40 -10.40 -9.52 10.68
CA ARG A 40 -11.03 -8.99 9.47
C ARG A 40 -10.22 -7.85 8.88
N ARG A 41 -9.63 -6.99 9.72
CA ARG A 41 -8.82 -5.88 9.23
C ARG A 41 -7.64 -6.40 8.40
N ILE A 42 -6.93 -7.39 8.93
CA ILE A 42 -5.77 -7.96 8.22
C ILE A 42 -6.23 -8.65 6.94
N ASN A 43 -7.32 -9.39 6.99
CA ASN A 43 -7.84 -10.07 5.82
C ASN A 43 -8.21 -9.08 4.72
N GLU A 44 -8.87 -7.99 5.06
CA GLU A 44 -9.26 -6.98 4.09
C GLU A 44 -8.05 -6.29 3.47
N ILE A 45 -7.01 -6.05 4.28
CA ILE A 45 -5.78 -5.44 3.76
C ILE A 45 -5.11 -6.39 2.77
N VAL A 46 -4.99 -7.66 3.14
CA VAL A 46 -4.34 -8.67 2.30
C VAL A 46 -5.07 -8.79 0.96
N HIS A 47 -6.38 -8.64 0.96
CA HIS A 47 -7.18 -8.76 -0.26
C HIS A 47 -7.33 -7.43 -1.01
N GLY A 48 -6.63 -6.40 -0.59
CA GLY A 48 -6.66 -5.12 -1.29
C GLY A 48 -7.93 -4.32 -1.07
N GLN A 49 -8.72 -4.67 -0.06
CA GLN A 49 -10.01 -4.05 0.20
C GLN A 49 -9.96 -3.01 1.30
N ARG A 50 -8.82 -2.83 1.92
CA ARG A 50 -8.65 -1.84 2.99
C ARG A 50 -7.24 -1.28 2.92
N ARG A 51 -7.15 0.03 3.09
CA ARG A 51 -5.87 0.70 3.07
C ARG A 51 -5.14 0.53 4.40
N ILE A 52 -3.83 0.72 4.36
CA ILE A 52 -3.03 0.74 5.58
C ILE A 52 -3.01 2.17 6.09
N THR A 53 -3.68 2.39 7.22
CA THR A 53 -3.69 3.70 7.87
C THR A 53 -2.46 3.86 8.74
N ALA A 54 -2.27 5.05 9.29
CA ALA A 54 -1.17 5.30 10.22
C ALA A 54 -1.22 4.35 11.41
N ASP A 55 -2.43 4.10 11.93
CA ASP A 55 -2.60 3.17 13.05
C ASP A 55 -2.05 1.79 12.70
N THR A 56 -2.47 1.24 11.57
CA THR A 56 -2.02 -0.08 11.15
C THR A 56 -0.53 -0.08 10.84
N ALA A 57 -0.04 0.98 10.20
CA ALA A 57 1.39 1.08 9.88
C ALA A 57 2.25 1.02 11.13
N LEU A 58 1.84 1.72 12.19
CA LEU A 58 2.59 1.72 13.44
C LEU A 58 2.60 0.32 14.07
N ARG A 59 1.47 -0.37 14.03
CA ARG A 59 1.36 -1.72 14.59
C ARG A 59 2.21 -2.71 13.81
N LEU A 60 2.16 -2.66 12.49
CA LEU A 60 2.95 -3.54 11.64
C LEU A 60 4.44 -3.29 11.81
N SER A 61 4.84 -2.02 11.87
CA SER A 61 6.26 -1.69 12.01
C SER A 61 6.81 -2.19 13.35
N ARG A 62 6.01 -2.12 14.39
CA ARG A 62 6.43 -2.62 15.69
C ARG A 62 6.62 -4.13 15.66
N TYR A 63 5.70 -4.84 15.02
CA TYR A 63 5.75 -6.29 15.01
C TYR A 63 6.86 -6.82 14.11
N PHE A 64 7.00 -6.25 12.92
CA PHE A 64 7.98 -6.73 11.94
C PHE A 64 9.34 -6.06 12.05
N GLY A 65 9.45 -4.99 12.82
CA GLY A 65 10.73 -4.30 12.96
C GLY A 65 11.09 -3.40 11.79
N THR A 66 10.11 -3.02 10.98
CA THR A 66 10.34 -2.06 9.90
C THR A 66 10.20 -0.65 10.44
N SER A 67 10.58 0.34 9.61
CA SER A 67 10.24 1.72 9.96
C SER A 67 8.74 1.92 9.77
N GLU A 68 8.19 2.89 10.48
CA GLU A 68 6.77 3.18 10.32
C GLU A 68 6.47 3.76 8.94
N ARG A 69 7.44 4.48 8.35
CA ARG A 69 7.27 5.04 7.02
C ARG A 69 7.23 3.96 5.93
N PHE A 70 7.81 2.81 6.18
CA PHE A 70 7.79 1.74 5.19
C PHE A 70 6.36 1.44 4.73
N TRP A 71 5.46 1.23 5.69
CA TRP A 71 4.08 0.87 5.36
C TRP A 71 3.29 2.04 4.81
N VAL A 72 3.52 3.23 5.37
CA VAL A 72 2.86 4.44 4.89
C VAL A 72 3.30 4.76 3.47
N ASN A 73 4.59 4.56 3.17
CA ASN A 73 5.09 4.84 1.82
C ASN A 73 4.53 3.86 0.80
N LEU A 74 4.35 2.59 1.17
CA LEU A 74 3.73 1.63 0.27
C LEU A 74 2.30 2.05 -0.07
N GLN A 75 1.56 2.50 0.92
CA GLN A 75 0.18 2.95 0.70
C GLN A 75 0.17 4.21 -0.16
N ALA A 76 1.05 5.17 0.14
CA ALA A 76 1.10 6.41 -0.61
C ALA A 76 1.45 6.16 -2.08
N ARG A 77 2.38 5.25 -2.33
CA ARG A 77 2.76 4.90 -3.69
C ARG A 77 1.58 4.29 -4.44
N TYR A 78 0.88 3.37 -3.79
CA TYR A 78 -0.29 2.75 -4.39
C TYR A 78 -1.35 3.80 -4.71
N ASP A 79 -1.60 4.71 -3.77
CA ASP A 79 -2.59 5.75 -3.96
C ASP A 79 -2.21 6.65 -5.14
N LEU A 80 -0.95 7.06 -5.23
CA LEU A 80 -0.49 7.93 -6.31
C LEU A 80 -0.59 7.24 -7.66
N GLU A 81 -0.16 5.99 -7.75
CA GLU A 81 -0.20 5.26 -9.01
C GLU A 81 -1.62 5.01 -9.46
N THR A 82 -2.51 4.65 -8.52
CA THR A 82 -3.91 4.42 -8.84
C THR A 82 -4.57 5.71 -9.32
N GLU A 83 -4.29 6.81 -8.65
CA GLU A 83 -4.90 8.08 -9.00
C GLU A 83 -4.38 8.61 -10.33
N LYS A 84 -3.10 8.40 -10.62
CA LYS A 84 -2.54 8.77 -11.93
C LYS A 84 -3.24 8.02 -13.05
N ASP A 85 -3.49 6.73 -12.85
CA ASP A 85 -4.20 5.94 -13.85
C ASP A 85 -5.62 6.46 -14.03
N ARG A 86 -6.29 6.81 -12.92
CA ARG A 86 -7.66 7.32 -12.97
C ARG A 86 -7.74 8.68 -13.66
N LEU A 87 -6.79 9.57 -13.36
CA LEU A 87 -6.80 10.91 -13.93
C LEU A 87 -6.42 10.91 -15.40
N GLY A 88 -5.58 9.95 -15.81
CA GLY A 88 -5.18 9.87 -17.21
C GLY A 88 -4.54 11.16 -17.69
N THR A 89 -5.14 11.78 -18.70
CA THR A 89 -4.60 13.00 -19.27
C THR A 89 -5.15 14.27 -18.63
N GLU A 90 -5.99 14.14 -17.59
CA GLU A 90 -6.57 15.35 -16.99
C GLU A 90 -5.51 16.26 -16.39
N LEU A 91 -4.42 15.70 -15.90
CA LEU A 91 -3.35 16.52 -15.32
C LEU A 91 -2.65 17.38 -16.36
N ASP A 92 -2.68 16.95 -17.62
CA ASP A 92 -2.05 17.72 -18.69
C ASP A 92 -2.71 19.08 -18.87
N GLY A 93 -3.95 19.22 -18.43
CA GLY A 93 -4.66 20.48 -18.50
C GLY A 93 -4.26 21.48 -17.42
N ILE A 94 -3.48 21.05 -16.44
CA ILE A 94 -3.03 21.92 -15.38
C ILE A 94 -1.66 22.47 -15.75
N ARG A 95 -1.61 23.77 -15.93
CA ARG A 95 -0.37 24.41 -16.34
C ARG A 95 0.40 24.87 -15.11
N PRO A 96 1.69 24.52 -15.03
CA PRO A 96 2.50 25.00 -13.92
C PRO A 96 2.51 26.53 -13.86
N LEU A 97 2.59 27.06 -12.69
CA LEU A 97 2.57 28.51 -12.49
C LEU A 97 3.65 29.21 -13.32
N SER A 98 4.83 28.59 -13.43
CA SER A 98 5.93 29.19 -14.18
C SER A 98 5.62 29.34 -15.67
N GLU A 99 4.65 28.57 -16.19
CA GLU A 99 4.27 28.62 -17.60
C GLU A 99 2.97 29.35 -17.82
N ALA A 100 2.27 29.72 -16.76
CA ALA A 100 0.92 30.25 -16.86
C ALA A 100 0.87 31.77 -17.02
N SER A 101 1.98 32.45 -16.98
CA SER A 101 1.99 33.94 -17.07
C SER A 101 1.69 34.48 -18.46
#